data_2cc171cb2321acff6b1484717081416f
#
_entry.id   2cc171cb2321acff6b1484717081416f
#
_cell.length_a   1.000
_cell.length_b   1.000
_cell.length_c   1.000
_cell.angle_alpha   90.00
_cell.angle_beta   90.00
_cell.angle_gamma   90.00
#
_symmetry.space_group_name_H-M   'P 1'
#
loop_
_entity.id
_entity.type
_entity.pdbx_description
1 polymer ?
#
loop_
_entity_poly.entity_id
_entity_poly.type
_entity_poly.pdbx_seq_one_letter_code
_entity_poly.pdbx_strand_id
1 'polypeptide(L)'
;MSGDNAMKSFSTGMPWGVRLPGLLLCLLLGTLVILPAGPLAAEGSRTLYPEDIAGARANLEWRVSTYGDFVLRRTLLRVYAEAGEYLLLGSSAVDVPEVPDEGDILVYTPGVVTGPIGNTTIDGDPAFSCREQRAETGNEAQGRINDRTEELAGPRTIADPGDATPGDTIPDGYIPCFYQVPETGIYAVVFYGPAGPGEDYEGTPNGEIELKEIPDEQGTSVAMWDVTVRASLTSTNDIQGRLFTYYLTLFTGENDRPLWSVVYVVSSDGYIYEIDLRGMDPNGFVLFANRQGFLDSDGKRLYRDVLAKPGMSFQAQNQLMELQGNTNLAGPDFPIFFNRPATATLQALDIPLEPEPPQVSNFQFIGTDDNVTRVGAGGTFRFTSNVDGTYQLVISRDGTNFDPTNPRNAVLRGFVTEGVNTVAWDGLADNGDPLPIGQ
;
A
#
# COMPACT_ATOMS: atom_id res chain seq x y z
N MET A 1 56.36 8.60 -22.97
CA MET A 1 56.25 9.77 -23.84
C MET A 1 55.02 10.51 -23.29
N SER A 2 55.20 11.43 -22.37
CA SER A 2 55.52 12.85 -22.51
C SER A 2 54.32 13.57 -23.15
N GLY A 3 53.69 14.53 -22.58
CA GLY A 3 53.88 15.52 -21.51
C GLY A 3 52.60 16.33 -21.44
N ASP A 4 52.20 16.77 -20.34
CA ASP A 4 52.52 18.00 -19.62
C ASP A 4 51.84 19.30 -20.10
N ASN A 5 51.12 19.92 -19.12
CA ASN A 5 51.11 21.35 -18.79
C ASN A 5 50.18 22.27 -19.65
N ALA A 6 49.55 23.31 -19.16
CA ALA A 6 49.63 24.05 -17.92
C ALA A 6 48.48 25.07 -17.80
N MET A 7 48.16 25.45 -16.57
CA MET A 7 47.44 26.67 -16.16
C MET A 7 47.97 27.95 -16.82
N LYS A 8 47.10 28.92 -17.12
CA LYS A 8 47.40 30.35 -16.93
C LYS A 8 46.16 31.19 -16.68
N SER A 9 46.13 31.77 -15.51
CA SER A 9 45.36 32.95 -15.15
C SER A 9 45.93 34.22 -15.78
N PHE A 10 45.11 35.18 -16.13
CA PHE A 10 45.47 36.60 -16.02
C PHE A 10 44.23 37.50 -15.87
N SER A 11 44.40 38.45 -15.01
CA SER A 11 43.48 39.45 -14.49
C SER A 11 43.56 40.77 -15.29
N THR A 12 42.57 41.63 -14.98
CA THR A 12 42.52 43.08 -14.96
C THR A 12 42.01 43.85 -16.16
N GLY A 13 41.07 44.77 -15.88
CA GLY A 13 40.97 46.07 -16.51
C GLY A 13 39.57 46.61 -16.80
N MET A 14 38.94 47.33 -15.85
CA MET A 14 37.88 48.28 -16.16
C MET A 14 38.49 49.55 -16.82
N PRO A 15 37.77 50.32 -17.69
CA PRO A 15 37.09 51.49 -17.10
C PRO A 15 35.74 51.89 -17.75
N TRP A 16 34.95 52.48 -16.94
CA TRP A 16 33.86 53.46 -17.04
C TRP A 16 33.41 54.01 -18.38
N GLY A 17 32.10 54.01 -18.63
CA GLY A 17 31.42 54.83 -19.64
C GLY A 17 29.91 54.80 -19.48
N VAL A 18 29.34 55.78 -18.83
CA VAL A 18 27.91 56.06 -18.66
C VAL A 18 27.24 56.41 -19.98
N ARG A 19 26.08 55.82 -20.28
CA ARG A 19 24.92 56.42 -20.99
C ARG A 19 23.71 55.50 -20.98
N LEU A 20 22.61 55.88 -20.29
CA LEU A 20 21.23 55.49 -20.45
C LEU A 20 20.54 56.34 -21.52
N PRO A 21 19.32 56.03 -22.03
CA PRO A 21 18.43 54.89 -21.85
C PRO A 21 17.96 54.24 -23.19
N GLY A 22 17.65 52.98 -23.12
CA GLY A 22 16.87 52.33 -24.15
C GLY A 22 15.92 51.36 -23.51
N LEU A 23 14.63 51.65 -23.56
CA LEU A 23 13.54 50.79 -23.12
C LEU A 23 13.60 49.45 -23.91
N LEU A 24 14.00 48.38 -23.26
CA LEU A 24 13.86 47.04 -23.86
C LEU A 24 12.69 46.37 -23.12
N LEU A 25 11.55 46.34 -23.79
CA LEU A 25 10.34 45.58 -23.40
C LEU A 25 10.67 44.10 -23.55
N CYS A 26 11.08 43.43 -22.47
CA CYS A 26 11.17 41.97 -22.43
C CYS A 26 9.76 41.39 -22.39
N LEU A 27 9.26 40.96 -23.53
CA LEU A 27 8.14 40.02 -23.63
C LEU A 27 8.59 38.69 -22.99
N LEU A 28 8.24 38.49 -21.72
CA LEU A 28 8.20 37.19 -21.08
C LEU A 28 7.06 36.38 -21.73
N LEU A 29 7.38 35.67 -22.81
CA LEU A 29 6.58 34.52 -23.25
C LEU A 29 6.72 33.47 -22.16
N GLY A 30 5.82 33.48 -21.21
CA GLY A 30 5.58 32.35 -20.32
C GLY A 30 5.15 31.17 -21.20
N THR A 31 6.06 30.28 -21.51
CA THR A 31 5.70 28.94 -21.98
C THR A 31 4.95 28.30 -20.83
N LEU A 32 3.62 28.35 -20.94
CA LEU A 32 2.74 27.49 -20.16
C LEU A 32 3.12 26.05 -20.53
N VAL A 33 3.94 25.41 -19.70
CA VAL A 33 4.16 23.98 -19.78
C VAL A 33 2.82 23.37 -19.39
N ILE A 34 2.00 23.08 -20.41
CA ILE A 34 0.86 22.18 -20.24
C ILE A 34 1.51 20.83 -19.98
N LEU A 35 1.69 20.49 -18.70
CA LEU A 35 1.92 19.11 -18.31
C LEU A 35 0.75 18.33 -18.90
N PRO A 36 0.99 17.24 -19.65
CA PRO A 36 -0.11 16.38 -20.04
C PRO A 36 -0.86 16.03 -18.77
N ALA A 37 -2.17 16.29 -18.76
CA ALA A 37 -3.04 15.72 -17.74
C ALA A 37 -2.77 14.22 -17.80
N GLY A 38 -2.23 13.66 -16.72
CA GLY A 38 -2.11 12.21 -16.61
C GLY A 38 -3.48 11.59 -16.87
N PRO A 39 -3.55 10.37 -17.35
CA PRO A 39 -4.83 9.71 -17.59
C PRO A 39 -5.69 9.85 -16.34
N LEU A 40 -6.95 10.20 -16.54
CA LEU A 40 -7.99 10.23 -15.51
C LEU A 40 -8.02 8.85 -14.86
N ALA A 41 -7.45 8.74 -13.68
CA ALA A 41 -7.24 7.45 -13.05
C ALA A 41 -8.24 7.28 -11.90
N ALA A 42 -9.39 6.65 -12.17
CA ALA A 42 -10.18 6.01 -11.12
C ALA A 42 -9.31 4.99 -10.38
N GLU A 43 -9.64 4.67 -9.15
CA GLU A 43 -8.85 3.78 -8.30
C GLU A 43 -9.49 2.40 -8.26
N GLY A 44 -8.83 1.41 -8.88
CA GLY A 44 -9.41 0.08 -9.02
C GLY A 44 -8.46 -0.93 -9.64
N SER A 45 -9.00 -2.02 -10.19
CA SER A 45 -8.20 -3.06 -10.85
C SER A 45 -7.39 -2.51 -12.02
N ARG A 46 -7.85 -1.47 -12.70
CA ARG A 46 -7.08 -0.81 -13.75
C ARG A 46 -5.76 -0.19 -13.28
N THR A 47 -5.63 0.18 -12.01
CA THR A 47 -4.35 0.63 -11.46
C THR A 47 -3.37 -0.52 -11.23
N LEU A 48 -3.87 -1.72 -10.99
CA LEU A 48 -3.06 -2.94 -10.91
C LEU A 48 -2.63 -3.42 -12.30
N TYR A 49 -3.43 -3.11 -13.33
CA TYR A 49 -3.24 -3.52 -14.71
C TYR A 49 -3.37 -2.30 -15.65
N PRO A 50 -2.30 -1.51 -15.82
CA PRO A 50 -2.29 -0.39 -16.77
C PRO A 50 -2.53 -0.82 -18.23
N GLU A 51 -2.81 0.14 -19.12
CA GLU A 51 -3.30 -0.09 -20.49
C GLU A 51 -2.37 -0.99 -21.34
N ASP A 52 -1.06 -0.78 -21.27
CA ASP A 52 -0.09 -1.42 -22.16
C ASP A 52 0.40 -2.79 -21.67
N ILE A 53 -0.33 -3.46 -20.76
CA ILE A 53 0.11 -4.70 -20.14
C ILE A 53 -0.63 -5.90 -20.70
N ALA A 54 0.10 -6.99 -20.91
CA ALA A 54 -0.39 -8.30 -21.26
C ALA A 54 -0.22 -9.29 -20.10
N GLY A 55 -1.02 -10.32 -20.08
CA GLY A 55 -1.00 -11.38 -19.08
C GLY A 55 -2.40 -11.70 -18.56
N ALA A 56 -2.48 -12.55 -17.57
CA ALA A 56 -3.71 -12.85 -16.87
C ALA A 56 -3.86 -11.96 -15.63
N ARG A 57 -5.07 -11.86 -15.09
CA ARG A 57 -5.31 -11.01 -13.90
C ARG A 57 -5.38 -11.84 -12.61
N ALA A 58 -4.89 -11.26 -11.54
CA ALA A 58 -5.16 -11.71 -10.19
C ALA A 58 -6.48 -11.09 -9.70
N ASN A 59 -7.37 -11.90 -9.18
CA ASN A 59 -8.68 -11.45 -8.73
C ASN A 59 -8.62 -10.93 -7.30
N LEU A 60 -9.38 -9.89 -7.01
CA LEU A 60 -9.58 -9.40 -5.65
C LEU A 60 -10.32 -10.46 -4.83
N GLU A 61 -9.76 -10.87 -3.70
CA GLU A 61 -10.25 -12.00 -2.93
C GLU A 61 -11.15 -11.57 -1.77
N TRP A 62 -12.23 -12.34 -1.55
CA TRP A 62 -13.05 -12.22 -0.36
C TRP A 62 -13.42 -13.61 0.17
N ARG A 63 -12.72 -14.05 1.23
CA ARG A 63 -12.95 -15.35 1.89
C ARG A 63 -12.90 -15.18 3.40
N VAL A 64 -13.48 -16.13 4.13
CA VAL A 64 -13.44 -16.16 5.60
C VAL A 64 -12.22 -16.90 6.15
N SER A 65 -11.51 -17.65 5.34
CA SER A 65 -10.26 -18.32 5.71
C SER A 65 -9.10 -17.31 5.88
N THR A 66 -7.99 -17.76 6.45
CA THR A 66 -6.81 -16.93 6.73
C THR A 66 -5.58 -17.39 5.97
N TYR A 67 -4.64 -16.47 5.71
CA TYR A 67 -3.26 -16.80 5.40
C TYR A 67 -2.47 -16.93 6.70
N GLY A 68 -1.91 -18.12 6.95
CA GLY A 68 -1.02 -18.37 8.07
C GLY A 68 -1.58 -17.96 9.46
N ASP A 69 -2.88 -18.01 9.63
CA ASP A 69 -3.62 -17.64 10.83
C ASP A 69 -3.42 -16.17 11.28
N PHE A 70 -2.91 -15.28 10.43
CA PHE A 70 -2.62 -13.89 10.82
C PHE A 70 -3.38 -12.82 10.05
N VAL A 71 -3.78 -13.08 8.78
CA VAL A 71 -4.67 -12.17 8.02
C VAL A 71 -5.78 -12.96 7.32
N LEU A 72 -6.97 -12.37 7.29
CA LEU A 72 -8.10 -12.91 6.55
C LEU A 72 -7.83 -12.83 5.04
N ARG A 73 -8.25 -13.86 4.30
CA ARG A 73 -8.17 -13.89 2.83
C ARG A 73 -9.24 -13.02 2.19
N ARG A 74 -9.28 -11.77 2.56
CA ARG A 74 -10.22 -10.79 2.01
C ARG A 74 -9.58 -9.41 1.96
N THR A 75 -9.73 -8.73 0.85
CA THR A 75 -9.33 -7.34 0.72
C THR A 75 -10.47 -6.44 1.16
N LEU A 76 -10.30 -5.77 2.29
CA LEU A 76 -11.20 -4.71 2.72
C LEU A 76 -10.66 -3.38 2.21
N LEU A 77 -11.32 -2.84 1.19
CA LEU A 77 -11.02 -1.53 0.66
C LEU A 77 -11.55 -0.44 1.59
N ARG A 78 -10.82 0.64 1.71
CA ARG A 78 -11.19 1.82 2.48
C ARG A 78 -11.08 3.06 1.61
N VAL A 79 -12.06 3.92 1.68
CA VAL A 79 -12.10 5.14 0.88
C VAL A 79 -12.45 6.33 1.77
N TYR A 80 -11.61 7.36 1.73
CA TYR A 80 -11.94 8.63 2.37
C TYR A 80 -12.82 9.46 1.44
N ALA A 81 -13.95 9.93 1.95
CA ALA A 81 -14.84 10.83 1.22
C ALA A 81 -15.38 11.93 2.13
N GLU A 82 -15.65 13.08 1.55
CA GLU A 82 -16.24 14.24 2.23
C GLU A 82 -17.75 14.24 2.06
N ALA A 83 -18.46 14.75 3.05
CA ALA A 83 -19.93 14.80 3.01
C ALA A 83 -20.44 15.47 1.72
N GLY A 84 -21.34 14.78 1.01
CA GLY A 84 -21.89 15.21 -0.27
C GLY A 84 -21.15 14.72 -1.50
N GLU A 85 -19.93 14.19 -1.38
CA GLU A 85 -19.23 13.49 -2.47
C GLU A 85 -19.93 12.16 -2.81
N TYR A 86 -19.60 11.60 -3.96
CA TYR A 86 -20.15 10.35 -4.46
C TYR A 86 -19.05 9.29 -4.58
N LEU A 87 -19.35 8.10 -4.08
CA LEU A 87 -18.63 6.88 -4.43
C LEU A 87 -19.28 6.29 -5.68
N LEU A 88 -18.51 6.17 -6.75
CA LEU A 88 -18.92 5.51 -8.00
C LEU A 88 -18.26 4.13 -8.02
N LEU A 89 -19.07 3.10 -8.17
CA LEU A 89 -18.69 1.72 -7.90
C LEU A 89 -18.98 0.83 -9.11
N GLY A 90 -18.03 -0.05 -9.44
CA GLY A 90 -18.17 -1.03 -10.50
C GLY A 90 -17.49 -2.35 -10.20
N SER A 91 -18.06 -3.44 -10.69
CA SER A 91 -17.53 -4.79 -10.54
C SER A 91 -17.89 -5.69 -11.72
N SER A 92 -16.96 -6.56 -12.10
CA SER A 92 -17.25 -7.63 -13.08
C SER A 92 -18.18 -8.71 -12.52
N ALA A 93 -18.38 -8.75 -11.21
CA ALA A 93 -19.13 -9.81 -10.54
C ALA A 93 -20.60 -9.43 -10.26
N VAL A 94 -20.98 -8.16 -10.41
CA VAL A 94 -22.38 -7.74 -10.21
C VAL A 94 -23.24 -8.35 -11.31
N ASP A 95 -24.27 -9.12 -10.92
CA ASP A 95 -25.22 -9.76 -11.82
C ASP A 95 -24.65 -10.76 -12.82
N VAL A 96 -23.68 -11.56 -12.43
CA VAL A 96 -23.22 -12.71 -13.22
C VAL A 96 -24.05 -13.92 -12.87
N PRO A 97 -24.68 -14.62 -13.87
CA PRO A 97 -25.65 -15.71 -13.62
C PRO A 97 -25.00 -17.07 -13.33
N GLU A 98 -24.02 -17.17 -12.43
CA GLU A 98 -23.33 -18.44 -12.15
C GLU A 98 -23.96 -19.26 -11.00
N VAL A 99 -24.44 -18.61 -9.97
CA VAL A 99 -25.12 -19.22 -8.82
C VAL A 99 -26.02 -18.13 -8.28
N PRO A 100 -27.11 -18.39 -7.59
CA PRO A 100 -28.12 -17.37 -7.37
C PRO A 100 -27.53 -16.01 -6.92
N ASP A 101 -27.35 -15.14 -7.89
CA ASP A 101 -27.07 -13.70 -7.89
C ASP A 101 -26.53 -13.10 -6.58
N GLU A 102 -25.37 -13.54 -6.07
CA GLU A 102 -24.81 -13.05 -4.82
C GLU A 102 -23.66 -12.05 -5.00
N GLY A 103 -23.21 -11.80 -6.23
CA GLY A 103 -22.20 -10.78 -6.53
C GLY A 103 -22.74 -9.38 -6.22
N ASP A 104 -22.07 -8.65 -5.34
CA ASP A 104 -22.49 -7.32 -4.93
C ASP A 104 -21.31 -6.41 -4.57
N ILE A 105 -21.61 -5.10 -4.48
CA ILE A 105 -20.70 -4.09 -3.93
C ILE A 105 -21.43 -3.43 -2.75
N LEU A 106 -20.85 -3.58 -1.58
CA LEU A 106 -21.40 -3.04 -0.34
C LEU A 106 -20.56 -1.88 0.19
N VAL A 107 -21.23 -0.85 0.69
CA VAL A 107 -20.56 0.26 1.39
C VAL A 107 -21.00 0.29 2.84
N TYR A 108 -20.03 0.42 3.74
CA TYR A 108 -20.24 0.54 5.18
C TYR A 108 -19.77 1.92 5.65
N THR A 109 -20.53 2.51 6.57
CA THR A 109 -20.23 3.82 7.15
C THR A 109 -18.97 3.80 8.04
N PRO A 110 -18.39 4.98 8.31
CA PRO A 110 -17.29 5.10 9.27
C PRO A 110 -17.61 4.48 10.63
N GLY A 111 -16.63 3.78 11.24
CA GLY A 111 -16.75 3.18 12.57
C GLY A 111 -17.39 1.79 12.63
N VAL A 112 -17.96 1.26 11.54
CA VAL A 112 -18.55 -0.09 11.49
C VAL A 112 -17.48 -1.19 11.43
N VAL A 113 -16.30 -0.89 10.92
CA VAL A 113 -15.18 -1.82 10.87
C VAL A 113 -14.37 -1.73 12.15
N THR A 114 -14.34 -2.82 12.90
CA THR A 114 -13.68 -2.93 14.21
C THR A 114 -12.63 -4.05 14.22
N GLY A 115 -11.89 -4.16 15.33
CA GLY A 115 -10.87 -5.19 15.50
C GLY A 115 -9.51 -4.85 14.92
N PRO A 116 -8.50 -5.71 15.11
CA PRO A 116 -7.14 -5.47 14.65
C PRO A 116 -7.05 -5.56 13.12
N ILE A 117 -6.14 -4.79 12.54
CA ILE A 117 -5.80 -4.90 11.12
C ILE A 117 -5.38 -6.36 10.82
N GLY A 118 -5.92 -6.91 9.73
CA GLY A 118 -5.72 -8.31 9.35
C GLY A 118 -6.82 -9.26 9.85
N ASN A 119 -7.48 -8.93 10.95
CA ASN A 119 -8.60 -9.69 11.49
C ASN A 119 -9.74 -8.76 11.94
N THR A 120 -10.14 -7.88 11.05
CA THR A 120 -11.22 -6.92 11.29
C THR A 120 -12.58 -7.60 11.25
N THR A 121 -13.52 -7.10 12.03
CA THR A 121 -14.94 -7.45 11.98
C THR A 121 -15.72 -6.28 11.38
N ILE A 122 -16.75 -6.58 10.60
CA ILE A 122 -17.71 -5.60 10.11
C ILE A 122 -18.96 -5.77 10.96
N ASP A 123 -19.21 -4.81 11.86
CA ASP A 123 -20.30 -4.86 12.83
C ASP A 123 -21.46 -3.97 12.36
N GLY A 124 -22.43 -4.53 11.65
CA GLY A 124 -23.63 -3.84 11.21
C GLY A 124 -24.03 -4.15 9.77
N ASP A 125 -25.18 -3.59 9.39
CA ASP A 125 -25.70 -3.72 8.02
C ASP A 125 -24.97 -2.73 7.09
N PRO A 126 -24.83 -3.06 5.78
CA PRO A 126 -24.31 -2.12 4.81
C PRO A 126 -25.23 -0.90 4.69
N ALA A 127 -24.64 0.27 4.55
CA ALA A 127 -25.38 1.50 4.24
C ALA A 127 -25.82 1.57 2.79
N PHE A 128 -25.23 0.75 1.92
CA PHE A 128 -25.52 0.71 0.51
C PHE A 128 -25.19 -0.67 -0.08
N SER A 129 -26.04 -1.13 -1.01
CA SER A 129 -25.85 -2.29 -1.87
C SER A 129 -26.08 -1.86 -3.32
N CYS A 130 -25.12 -2.19 -4.18
CA CYS A 130 -25.24 -1.94 -5.62
C CYS A 130 -26.39 -2.73 -6.23
N ARG A 131 -26.59 -3.96 -5.78
CA ARG A 131 -27.65 -4.86 -6.24
C ARG A 131 -29.04 -4.31 -5.91
N GLU A 132 -29.23 -3.75 -4.72
CA GLU A 132 -30.48 -3.09 -4.33
C GLU A 132 -30.73 -1.86 -5.21
N GLN A 133 -29.71 -1.01 -5.42
CA GLN A 133 -29.85 0.17 -6.27
C GLN A 133 -30.20 -0.19 -7.72
N ARG A 134 -29.61 -1.25 -8.29
CA ARG A 134 -29.98 -1.76 -9.62
C ARG A 134 -31.43 -2.18 -9.70
N ALA A 135 -31.92 -2.86 -8.67
CA ALA A 135 -33.33 -3.26 -8.61
C ALA A 135 -34.26 -2.06 -8.52
N GLU A 136 -33.88 -0.99 -7.83
CA GLU A 136 -34.63 0.26 -7.70
C GLU A 136 -34.65 1.06 -9.00
N THR A 137 -33.52 1.20 -9.68
CA THR A 137 -33.40 1.94 -10.94
C THR A 137 -33.94 1.18 -12.14
N GLY A 138 -34.00 -0.15 -12.05
CA GLY A 138 -34.34 -1.04 -13.17
C GLY A 138 -33.28 -1.09 -14.26
N ASN A 139 -32.08 -0.56 -14.03
CA ASN A 139 -30.99 -0.54 -15.00
C ASN A 139 -30.09 -1.75 -14.82
N GLU A 140 -30.25 -2.79 -15.64
CA GLU A 140 -29.49 -4.04 -15.56
C GLU A 140 -27.99 -3.87 -15.83
N ALA A 141 -27.56 -2.80 -16.50
CA ALA A 141 -26.16 -2.53 -16.77
C ALA A 141 -25.44 -1.78 -15.63
N GLN A 142 -26.20 -1.27 -14.64
CA GLN A 142 -25.63 -0.48 -13.57
C GLN A 142 -24.70 -1.29 -12.67
N GLY A 143 -23.54 -0.74 -12.33
CA GLY A 143 -22.51 -1.34 -11.48
C GLY A 143 -21.69 -2.42 -12.16
N ARG A 144 -22.01 -2.83 -13.39
CA ARG A 144 -21.30 -3.89 -14.09
C ARG A 144 -20.18 -3.36 -14.97
N ILE A 145 -18.98 -3.93 -14.84
CA ILE A 145 -17.85 -3.76 -15.75
C ILE A 145 -17.82 -5.01 -16.64
N ASN A 146 -18.10 -4.83 -17.94
CA ASN A 146 -18.29 -5.94 -18.88
C ASN A 146 -17.00 -6.35 -19.61
N ASP A 147 -16.06 -5.44 -19.76
CA ASP A 147 -14.82 -5.70 -20.51
C ASP A 147 -13.69 -4.73 -20.09
N ARG A 148 -12.54 -4.97 -20.68
CA ARG A 148 -11.33 -4.17 -20.46
C ARG A 148 -11.47 -2.72 -20.88
N THR A 149 -12.26 -2.42 -21.89
CA THR A 149 -12.49 -1.05 -22.37
C THR A 149 -13.23 -0.24 -21.31
N GLU A 150 -14.29 -0.81 -20.76
CA GLU A 150 -15.05 -0.21 -19.66
C GLU A 150 -14.20 -0.05 -18.40
N GLU A 151 -13.38 -1.06 -18.06
CA GLU A 151 -12.46 -1.00 -16.94
C GLU A 151 -11.47 0.16 -17.08
N LEU A 152 -10.83 0.32 -18.23
CA LEU A 152 -9.86 1.37 -18.48
C LEU A 152 -10.49 2.77 -18.54
N ALA A 153 -11.67 2.88 -19.14
CA ALA A 153 -12.39 4.15 -19.24
C ALA A 153 -12.95 4.62 -17.89
N GLY A 154 -13.31 3.68 -17.01
CA GLY A 154 -13.85 3.98 -15.68
C GLY A 154 -15.34 4.36 -15.69
N PRO A 155 -15.86 4.96 -14.61
CA PRO A 155 -17.29 5.22 -14.45
C PRO A 155 -17.77 6.36 -15.35
N ARG A 156 -18.89 6.15 -16.03
CA ARG A 156 -19.62 7.20 -16.76
C ARG A 156 -20.18 8.25 -15.79
N THR A 157 -20.48 9.42 -16.30
CA THR A 157 -21.33 10.38 -15.59
C THR A 157 -22.78 9.89 -15.62
N ILE A 158 -23.57 10.26 -14.61
CA ILE A 158 -24.99 9.94 -14.52
C ILE A 158 -25.78 11.22 -14.74
N ALA A 159 -26.61 11.21 -15.77
CA ALA A 159 -27.48 12.35 -16.14
C ALA A 159 -28.80 12.33 -15.36
N ASP A 160 -29.40 11.15 -15.19
CA ASP A 160 -30.57 10.95 -14.35
C ASP A 160 -30.32 9.84 -13.32
N PRO A 161 -30.24 10.17 -12.03
CA PRO A 161 -30.05 9.19 -10.97
C PRO A 161 -31.24 8.23 -10.78
N GLY A 162 -32.45 8.62 -11.19
CA GLY A 162 -33.66 7.85 -10.93
C GLY A 162 -33.71 6.51 -11.67
N ASP A 163 -33.10 6.44 -12.85
CA ASP A 163 -33.00 5.24 -13.67
C ASP A 163 -31.54 4.92 -14.05
N ALA A 164 -30.58 5.60 -13.42
CA ALA A 164 -29.15 5.52 -13.69
C ALA A 164 -28.80 5.78 -15.18
N THR A 165 -29.53 6.70 -15.83
CA THR A 165 -29.26 7.09 -17.23
C THR A 165 -27.84 7.69 -17.32
N PRO A 166 -26.95 7.13 -18.15
CA PRO A 166 -25.61 7.64 -18.27
C PRO A 166 -25.55 8.95 -19.06
N GLY A 167 -24.56 9.79 -18.73
CA GLY A 167 -24.14 10.92 -19.55
C GLY A 167 -23.22 10.50 -20.71
N ASP A 168 -23.11 11.34 -21.75
CA ASP A 168 -22.33 11.04 -22.96
C ASP A 168 -20.86 11.40 -22.86
N THR A 169 -20.39 11.89 -21.71
CA THR A 169 -19.03 12.45 -21.55
C THR A 169 -17.93 11.41 -21.48
N ILE A 170 -18.25 10.15 -21.14
CA ILE A 170 -17.32 9.00 -21.09
C ILE A 170 -18.02 7.81 -21.76
N PRO A 171 -18.13 7.79 -23.10
CA PRO A 171 -18.99 6.82 -23.80
C PRO A 171 -18.53 5.36 -23.63
N ASP A 172 -17.23 5.13 -23.47
CA ASP A 172 -16.66 3.80 -23.35
C ASP A 172 -16.58 3.28 -21.90
N GLY A 173 -17.05 4.06 -20.93
CA GLY A 173 -17.06 3.69 -19.52
C GLY A 173 -18.28 2.86 -19.12
N TYR A 174 -18.19 2.21 -17.95
CA TYR A 174 -19.31 1.48 -17.36
C TYR A 174 -20.30 2.44 -16.66
N ILE A 175 -21.55 2.01 -16.49
CA ILE A 175 -22.58 2.75 -15.72
C ILE A 175 -22.38 2.41 -14.24
N PRO A 176 -21.93 3.35 -13.38
CA PRO A 176 -21.65 3.02 -12.00
C PRO A 176 -22.89 2.83 -11.14
N CYS A 177 -22.80 1.97 -10.12
CA CYS A 177 -23.57 2.19 -8.91
C CYS A 177 -22.99 3.41 -8.18
N PHE A 178 -23.81 4.15 -7.44
CA PHE A 178 -23.36 5.38 -6.81
C PHE A 178 -23.98 5.56 -5.43
N TYR A 179 -23.14 5.99 -4.49
CA TYR A 179 -23.52 6.27 -3.12
C TYR A 179 -23.09 7.68 -2.74
N GLN A 180 -24.06 8.56 -2.42
CA GLN A 180 -23.74 9.88 -1.88
C GLN A 180 -23.42 9.75 -0.39
N VAL A 181 -22.21 10.13 0.01
CA VAL A 181 -21.80 10.00 1.40
C VAL A 181 -22.46 11.08 2.27
N PRO A 182 -23.12 10.69 3.37
CA PRO A 182 -23.85 11.64 4.21
C PRO A 182 -22.92 12.42 5.15
N GLU A 183 -21.76 11.89 5.46
CA GLU A 183 -20.79 12.48 6.40
C GLU A 183 -19.36 12.27 5.95
N THR A 184 -18.47 13.16 6.35
CA THR A 184 -17.04 13.03 6.04
C THR A 184 -16.40 11.92 6.89
N GLY A 185 -15.69 10.99 6.23
CA GLY A 185 -15.03 9.90 6.93
C GLY A 185 -14.43 8.84 6.02
N ILE A 186 -13.94 7.76 6.64
CA ILE A 186 -13.38 6.59 5.96
C ILE A 186 -14.43 5.50 5.89
N TYR A 187 -14.93 5.27 4.69
CA TYR A 187 -15.90 4.22 4.38
C TYR A 187 -15.19 2.91 4.06
N ALA A 188 -15.84 1.78 4.33
CA ALA A 188 -15.37 0.49 3.87
C ALA A 188 -16.16 0.03 2.65
N VAL A 189 -15.48 -0.50 1.64
CA VAL A 189 -16.08 -1.04 0.43
C VAL A 189 -15.72 -2.51 0.29
N VAL A 190 -16.72 -3.34 0.10
CA VAL A 190 -16.61 -4.79 -0.02
C VAL A 190 -17.12 -5.21 -1.39
N PHE A 191 -16.35 -6.05 -2.06
CA PHE A 191 -16.73 -6.67 -3.31
C PHE A 191 -16.95 -8.16 -3.09
N TYR A 192 -18.14 -8.63 -3.38
CA TYR A 192 -18.45 -10.05 -3.40
C TYR A 192 -18.46 -10.58 -4.83
N GLY A 193 -17.77 -11.71 -5.03
CA GLY A 193 -17.89 -12.47 -6.26
C GLY A 193 -19.27 -13.13 -6.42
N PRO A 194 -19.57 -13.77 -7.58
CA PRO A 194 -20.86 -14.36 -7.85
C PRO A 194 -21.30 -15.44 -6.86
N ALA A 195 -20.34 -16.12 -6.22
CA ALA A 195 -20.66 -17.13 -5.18
C ALA A 195 -20.97 -16.52 -3.81
N GLY A 196 -20.94 -15.19 -3.68
CA GLY A 196 -21.21 -14.49 -2.43
C GLY A 196 -20.09 -14.59 -1.39
N PRO A 197 -20.35 -14.24 -0.12
CA PRO A 197 -19.37 -14.21 0.96
C PRO A 197 -19.12 -15.58 1.60
N GLY A 198 -19.22 -16.67 0.86
CA GLY A 198 -19.12 -18.04 1.35
C GLY A 198 -17.79 -18.43 1.99
N GLU A 199 -17.81 -19.49 2.80
CA GLU A 199 -16.65 -19.93 3.60
C GLU A 199 -15.51 -20.50 2.74
N ASP A 200 -15.83 -21.30 1.74
CA ASP A 200 -14.85 -21.89 0.82
C ASP A 200 -15.49 -22.05 -0.54
N TYR A 201 -14.88 -21.47 -1.52
CA TYR A 201 -15.26 -21.69 -2.90
C TYR A 201 -14.62 -22.99 -3.43
N GLU A 202 -15.43 -23.94 -3.85
CA GLU A 202 -15.01 -25.16 -4.54
C GLU A 202 -14.87 -24.93 -6.06
N GLY A 203 -14.64 -23.73 -6.52
CA GLY A 203 -14.37 -23.40 -7.91
C GLY A 203 -13.09 -22.59 -8.00
N THR A 204 -12.17 -23.00 -8.82
CA THR A 204 -11.04 -22.17 -9.24
C THR A 204 -11.52 -21.30 -10.40
N PRO A 205 -11.23 -20.00 -10.41
CA PRO A 205 -11.32 -19.23 -11.64
C PRO A 205 -10.51 -19.97 -12.69
N ASN A 206 -11.18 -20.47 -13.72
CA ASN A 206 -10.53 -21.35 -14.69
C ASN A 206 -9.53 -20.58 -15.53
N GLY A 207 -8.31 -21.13 -15.61
CA GLY A 207 -7.39 -20.98 -16.72
C GLY A 207 -6.70 -19.63 -16.88
N GLU A 208 -6.00 -19.52 -17.96
CA GLU A 208 -5.35 -18.32 -18.47
C GLU A 208 -6.42 -17.31 -18.91
N ILE A 209 -6.77 -16.38 -17.99
CA ILE A 209 -7.70 -15.32 -18.32
C ILE A 209 -6.88 -14.14 -18.82
N GLU A 210 -6.95 -13.88 -20.11
CA GLU A 210 -6.38 -12.68 -20.67
C GLU A 210 -6.96 -11.44 -19.98
N LEU A 211 -6.17 -10.40 -19.81
CA LEU A 211 -6.61 -9.14 -19.15
C LEU A 211 -7.88 -8.54 -19.77
N LYS A 212 -8.12 -8.78 -21.03
CA LYS A 212 -9.30 -8.28 -21.79
C LYS A 212 -10.59 -9.03 -21.52
N GLU A 213 -10.51 -10.21 -20.90
CA GLU A 213 -11.66 -11.09 -20.70
C GLU A 213 -12.10 -11.09 -19.24
N ILE A 214 -13.39 -11.22 -19.01
CA ILE A 214 -13.95 -11.54 -17.70
C ILE A 214 -13.94 -13.08 -17.61
N PRO A 215 -13.43 -13.64 -16.49
CA PRO A 215 -13.51 -15.07 -16.28
C PRO A 215 -14.96 -15.56 -16.29
N ASP A 216 -15.23 -16.69 -16.93
CA ASP A 216 -16.53 -17.34 -16.89
C ASP A 216 -16.94 -17.69 -15.45
N GLU A 217 -15.96 -18.01 -14.60
CA GLU A 217 -16.15 -18.31 -13.18
C GLU A 217 -15.24 -17.42 -12.34
N GLN A 218 -15.82 -16.58 -11.47
CA GLN A 218 -15.09 -15.73 -10.52
C GLN A 218 -15.16 -16.25 -9.07
N GLY A 219 -16.13 -17.08 -8.77
CA GLY A 219 -16.35 -17.63 -7.44
C GLY A 219 -16.59 -16.54 -6.39
N THR A 220 -15.84 -16.55 -5.30
CA THR A 220 -15.87 -15.52 -4.26
C THR A 220 -14.93 -14.34 -4.56
N SER A 221 -14.21 -14.36 -5.68
CA SER A 221 -13.28 -13.31 -6.08
C SER A 221 -13.85 -12.43 -7.20
N VAL A 222 -13.21 -11.28 -7.42
CA VAL A 222 -13.65 -10.30 -8.42
C VAL A 222 -12.49 -9.93 -9.34
N ALA A 223 -12.70 -10.06 -10.65
CA ALA A 223 -11.67 -9.82 -11.66
C ALA A 223 -11.46 -8.33 -11.95
N MET A 224 -12.54 -7.58 -12.20
CA MET A 224 -12.52 -6.15 -12.44
C MET A 224 -13.33 -5.44 -11.36
N TRP A 225 -12.78 -4.38 -10.80
CA TRP A 225 -13.42 -3.59 -9.75
C TRP A 225 -12.93 -2.15 -9.77
N ASP A 226 -13.79 -1.24 -9.35
CA ASP A 226 -13.51 0.19 -9.32
C ASP A 226 -14.19 0.87 -8.14
N VAL A 227 -13.47 1.82 -7.50
CA VAL A 227 -13.98 2.73 -6.49
C VAL A 227 -13.49 4.12 -6.83
N THR A 228 -14.36 4.93 -7.38
CA THR A 228 -14.01 6.30 -7.80
C THR A 228 -14.78 7.31 -6.96
N VAL A 229 -14.08 8.35 -6.49
CA VAL A 229 -14.68 9.47 -5.75
C VAL A 229 -14.86 10.66 -6.69
N ARG A 230 -16.07 11.26 -6.70
CA ARG A 230 -16.37 12.49 -7.44
C ARG A 230 -17.22 13.45 -6.60
N ALA A 231 -17.06 14.74 -6.87
CA ALA A 231 -17.86 15.78 -6.21
C ALA A 231 -19.34 15.76 -6.64
N SER A 232 -19.67 15.21 -7.81
CA SER A 232 -21.04 15.06 -8.31
C SER A 232 -21.11 13.95 -9.35
N LEU A 233 -22.33 13.43 -9.60
CA LEU A 233 -22.60 12.42 -10.61
C LEU A 233 -22.33 12.89 -12.05
N THR A 234 -22.36 14.19 -12.30
CA THR A 234 -22.09 14.79 -13.61
C THR A 234 -20.63 15.23 -13.80
N SER A 235 -19.81 15.12 -12.76
CA SER A 235 -18.37 15.41 -12.84
C SER A 235 -17.63 14.33 -13.60
N THR A 236 -16.64 14.72 -14.39
CA THR A 236 -15.64 13.81 -15.00
C THR A 236 -14.32 13.84 -14.27
N ASN A 237 -14.20 14.63 -13.21
CA ASN A 237 -12.98 14.75 -12.43
C ASN A 237 -12.98 13.76 -11.28
N ASP A 238 -12.13 12.74 -11.38
CA ASP A 238 -11.91 11.77 -10.31
C ASP A 238 -11.00 12.37 -9.24
N ILE A 239 -11.37 12.19 -7.98
CA ILE A 239 -10.59 12.64 -6.81
C ILE A 239 -9.69 11.49 -6.38
N GLN A 240 -8.42 11.56 -6.75
CA GLN A 240 -7.44 10.51 -6.54
C GLN A 240 -6.83 10.50 -5.13
N GLY A 241 -6.20 9.37 -4.76
CA GLY A 241 -5.50 9.20 -3.48
C GLY A 241 -6.46 9.06 -2.30
N ARG A 242 -7.68 8.63 -2.58
CA ARG A 242 -8.73 8.41 -1.59
C ARG A 242 -8.87 6.95 -1.19
N LEU A 243 -8.53 6.03 -2.10
CA LEU A 243 -8.67 4.59 -1.93
C LEU A 243 -7.40 3.96 -1.38
N PHE A 244 -7.54 3.13 -0.35
CA PHE A 244 -6.45 2.37 0.24
C PHE A 244 -6.94 1.06 0.87
N THR A 245 -6.00 0.19 1.18
CA THR A 245 -6.20 -0.99 2.02
C THR A 245 -5.00 -1.18 2.93
N TYR A 246 -5.13 -1.95 4.00
CA TYR A 246 -3.98 -2.32 4.82
C TYR A 246 -3.28 -3.60 4.35
N TYR A 247 -3.99 -4.41 3.60
CA TYR A 247 -3.42 -5.57 2.92
C TYR A 247 -4.28 -5.92 1.70
N LEU A 248 -3.63 -6.42 0.69
CA LEU A 248 -4.24 -6.80 -0.58
C LEU A 248 -4.10 -8.31 -0.75
N THR A 249 -5.22 -9.03 -0.72
CA THR A 249 -5.27 -10.45 -1.00
C THR A 249 -5.76 -10.68 -2.41
N LEU A 250 -4.96 -11.39 -3.19
CA LEU A 250 -5.20 -11.62 -4.60
C LEU A 250 -5.22 -13.13 -4.87
N PHE A 251 -6.27 -13.56 -5.54
CA PHE A 251 -6.38 -14.94 -6.00
C PHE A 251 -5.95 -15.05 -7.46
N THR A 252 -4.98 -15.89 -7.71
CA THR A 252 -4.39 -16.05 -9.03
C THR A 252 -4.77 -17.38 -9.70
N GLY A 253 -5.16 -18.40 -8.91
CA GLY A 253 -5.43 -19.75 -9.40
C GLY A 253 -4.18 -20.46 -9.91
N GLU A 254 -3.58 -19.94 -10.97
CA GLU A 254 -2.36 -20.43 -11.60
C GLU A 254 -1.31 -19.33 -11.78
N ASN A 255 -0.17 -19.66 -12.38
CA ASN A 255 0.93 -18.74 -12.67
C ASN A 255 0.59 -17.73 -13.80
N ASP A 256 1.53 -16.84 -14.09
CA ASP A 256 1.49 -15.86 -15.18
C ASP A 256 0.44 -14.75 -15.00
N ARG A 257 0.30 -14.26 -13.76
CA ARG A 257 -0.59 -13.14 -13.40
C ARG A 257 0.18 -11.96 -12.81
N PRO A 258 1.11 -11.38 -13.55
CA PRO A 258 2.02 -10.36 -13.03
C PRO A 258 1.31 -9.04 -12.75
N LEU A 259 1.69 -8.41 -11.64
CA LEU A 259 1.27 -7.07 -11.27
C LEU A 259 2.31 -6.05 -11.75
N TRP A 260 1.86 -5.08 -12.52
CA TRP A 260 2.71 -3.99 -13.05
C TRP A 260 2.41 -2.64 -12.42
N SER A 261 1.63 -2.65 -11.38
CA SER A 261 1.20 -1.45 -10.68
C SER A 261 2.34 -0.77 -9.94
N VAL A 262 2.18 0.52 -9.78
CA VAL A 262 2.85 1.29 -8.74
C VAL A 262 1.86 1.50 -7.60
N VAL A 263 2.23 1.08 -6.39
CA VAL A 263 1.46 1.31 -5.18
C VAL A 263 2.24 2.19 -4.20
N TYR A 264 1.53 2.86 -3.31
CA TYR A 264 2.13 3.77 -2.34
C TYR A 264 1.85 3.27 -0.93
N VAL A 265 2.91 2.95 -0.20
CA VAL A 265 2.84 2.61 1.22
C VAL A 265 3.18 3.85 2.04
N VAL A 266 2.36 4.14 3.05
CA VAL A 266 2.58 5.29 3.91
C VAL A 266 2.82 4.82 5.34
N SER A 267 3.99 5.17 5.90
CA SER A 267 4.30 4.85 7.28
C SER A 267 3.62 5.82 8.27
N SER A 268 3.49 5.41 9.51
CA SER A 268 2.83 6.20 10.57
C SER A 268 3.53 7.52 10.88
N ASP A 269 4.81 7.67 10.51
CA ASP A 269 5.63 8.86 10.65
C ASP A 269 5.68 9.74 9.38
N GLY A 270 4.82 9.45 8.38
CA GLY A 270 4.57 10.31 7.22
C GLY A 270 5.48 10.06 6.01
N TYR A 271 6.34 9.03 6.01
CA TYR A 271 7.09 8.67 4.82
C TYR A 271 6.20 7.96 3.82
N ILE A 272 6.26 8.39 2.55
CA ILE A 272 5.56 7.77 1.42
C ILE A 272 6.57 6.98 0.61
N TYR A 273 6.36 5.67 0.51
CA TYR A 273 7.17 4.76 -0.29
C TYR A 273 6.42 4.41 -1.57
N GLU A 274 7.00 4.75 -2.71
CA GLU A 274 6.51 4.33 -4.01
C GLU A 274 7.11 2.96 -4.35
N ILE A 275 6.26 1.98 -4.59
CA ILE A 275 6.64 0.59 -4.85
C ILE A 275 6.19 0.21 -6.25
N ASP A 276 7.14 0.07 -7.17
CA ASP A 276 6.93 -0.42 -8.52
C ASP A 276 7.04 -1.96 -8.54
N LEU A 277 5.92 -2.64 -8.80
CA LEU A 277 5.81 -4.10 -8.73
C LEU A 277 6.47 -4.83 -9.91
N ARG A 278 6.73 -4.15 -11.02
CA ARG A 278 7.54 -4.63 -12.17
C ARG A 278 7.24 -6.03 -12.68
N GLY A 279 6.00 -6.40 -12.72
CA GLY A 279 5.59 -7.73 -13.18
C GLY A 279 5.77 -8.82 -12.13
N MET A 280 5.74 -8.46 -10.86
CA MET A 280 5.72 -9.44 -9.78
C MET A 280 4.45 -10.29 -9.87
N ASP A 281 4.62 -11.61 -9.97
CA ASP A 281 3.50 -12.56 -9.93
C ASP A 281 3.11 -12.81 -8.47
N PRO A 282 1.90 -12.42 -8.04
CA PRO A 282 1.45 -12.62 -6.68
C PRO A 282 1.20 -14.09 -6.32
N ASN A 283 0.90 -14.94 -7.30
CA ASN A 283 0.66 -16.38 -7.12
C ASN A 283 -0.16 -16.75 -5.86
N GLY A 284 -1.21 -16.00 -5.58
CA GLY A 284 -2.08 -16.20 -4.41
C GLY A 284 -1.47 -15.79 -3.08
N PHE A 285 -0.72 -14.72 -3.02
CA PHE A 285 -0.17 -14.19 -1.78
C PHE A 285 -0.86 -12.92 -1.28
N VAL A 286 -0.48 -12.49 -0.07
CA VAL A 286 -0.92 -11.25 0.54
C VAL A 286 0.18 -10.20 0.43
N LEU A 287 -0.13 -9.05 -0.18
CA LEU A 287 0.73 -7.87 -0.15
C LEU A 287 0.34 -6.99 1.05
N PHE A 288 1.28 -6.74 1.93
CA PHE A 288 1.10 -5.81 3.05
C PHE A 288 2.43 -5.17 3.45
N ALA A 289 2.37 -4.11 4.24
CA ALA A 289 3.53 -3.43 4.79
C ALA A 289 3.37 -3.23 6.30
N ASN A 290 4.49 -3.36 7.02
CA ASN A 290 4.55 -3.12 8.45
C ASN A 290 5.90 -2.51 8.86
N ARG A 291 6.00 -2.04 10.11
CA ARG A 291 7.21 -1.44 10.69
C ARG A 291 8.30 -2.46 11.04
N GLN A 292 7.96 -3.73 11.15
CA GLN A 292 8.85 -4.77 11.67
C GLN A 292 9.47 -5.64 10.58
N GLY A 293 8.80 -5.81 9.44
CA GLY A 293 9.13 -6.83 8.46
C GLY A 293 8.83 -8.23 9.01
N PHE A 294 9.47 -9.24 8.45
CA PHE A 294 9.41 -10.60 8.96
C PHE A 294 10.52 -10.84 9.98
N LEU A 295 10.16 -11.49 11.08
CA LEU A 295 11.10 -11.90 12.12
C LEU A 295 11.19 -13.41 12.17
N ASP A 296 12.38 -13.94 12.36
CA ASP A 296 12.59 -15.35 12.68
C ASP A 296 12.33 -15.63 14.18
N SER A 297 12.33 -16.88 14.58
CA SER A 297 12.05 -17.31 15.96
C SER A 297 13.00 -16.71 17.00
N ASP A 298 14.21 -16.33 16.58
CA ASP A 298 15.20 -15.67 17.44
C ASP A 298 15.05 -14.15 17.51
N GLY A 299 13.99 -13.60 16.91
CA GLY A 299 13.72 -12.16 16.86
C GLY A 299 14.56 -11.38 15.85
N LYS A 300 15.39 -12.06 15.05
CA LYS A 300 16.16 -11.41 13.99
C LYS A 300 15.36 -11.30 12.72
N ARG A 301 15.69 -10.31 11.91
CA ARG A 301 15.05 -10.11 10.60
C ARG A 301 15.23 -11.31 9.71
N LEU A 302 14.13 -11.74 9.10
CA LEU A 302 14.11 -12.84 8.15
C LEU A 302 14.54 -12.34 6.78
N TYR A 303 15.64 -12.87 6.25
CA TYR A 303 16.13 -12.59 4.89
C TYR A 303 16.12 -13.87 4.03
N ARG A 304 15.08 -14.66 4.17
CA ARG A 304 14.87 -15.88 3.38
C ARG A 304 13.42 -16.05 3.04
N ASP A 305 13.13 -16.83 2.02
CA ASP A 305 11.77 -17.19 1.68
C ASP A 305 11.12 -17.99 2.81
N VAL A 306 9.85 -17.71 3.06
CA VAL A 306 9.03 -18.45 3.99
C VAL A 306 8.15 -19.40 3.19
N LEU A 307 8.43 -20.69 3.30
CA LEU A 307 7.65 -21.74 2.65
C LEU A 307 6.58 -22.27 3.61
N ALA A 308 5.42 -22.62 3.05
CA ALA A 308 4.32 -23.12 3.86
C ALA A 308 4.64 -24.47 4.53
N LYS A 309 5.16 -25.45 3.80
CA LYS A 309 5.62 -26.76 4.38
C LYS A 309 6.81 -27.33 3.63
N PRO A 310 7.83 -27.94 4.30
CA PRO A 310 8.92 -28.66 3.61
C PRO A 310 8.40 -29.88 2.88
N GLY A 311 9.04 -30.16 1.75
CA GLY A 311 8.80 -31.39 0.99
C GLY A 311 7.53 -31.41 0.17
N MET A 312 6.77 -30.33 0.12
CA MET A 312 5.63 -30.20 -0.81
C MET A 312 6.08 -29.65 -2.15
N SER A 313 5.33 -29.94 -3.20
CA SER A 313 5.55 -29.34 -4.51
C SER A 313 5.31 -27.82 -4.43
N PHE A 314 5.95 -27.05 -5.30
CA PHE A 314 5.76 -25.59 -5.38
C PHE A 314 4.26 -25.22 -5.52
N GLN A 315 3.53 -25.90 -6.37
CA GLN A 315 2.09 -25.68 -6.55
C GLN A 315 1.27 -25.96 -5.29
N ALA A 316 1.59 -27.05 -4.56
CA ALA A 316 0.90 -27.36 -3.31
C ALA A 316 1.25 -26.36 -2.20
N GLN A 317 2.48 -25.84 -2.17
CA GLN A 317 2.90 -24.83 -1.20
C GLN A 317 2.17 -23.50 -1.40
N ASN A 318 1.90 -23.11 -2.64
CA ASN A 318 1.20 -21.87 -2.97
C ASN A 318 -0.25 -21.84 -2.45
N GLN A 319 -0.86 -22.99 -2.26
CA GLN A 319 -2.23 -23.13 -1.77
C GLN A 319 -2.33 -23.29 -0.24
N LEU A 320 -1.19 -23.39 0.43
CA LEU A 320 -1.19 -23.59 1.88
C LEU A 320 -1.19 -22.27 2.63
N MET A 321 -2.06 -22.22 3.63
CA MET A 321 -2.23 -21.09 4.53
C MET A 321 -1.44 -21.22 5.83
N GLU A 322 -0.79 -22.38 6.07
CA GLU A 322 0.04 -22.61 7.25
C GLU A 322 1.50 -22.28 6.97
N LEU A 323 2.04 -21.34 7.71
CA LEU A 323 3.46 -21.04 7.68
C LEU A 323 4.26 -22.08 8.44
N GLN A 324 5.50 -22.32 7.93
CA GLN A 324 6.38 -23.28 8.56
C GLN A 324 7.30 -22.69 9.57
N GLY A 325 7.54 -23.52 10.58
CA GLY A 325 8.53 -23.26 11.58
C GLY A 325 8.15 -22.07 12.46
N ASN A 326 9.12 -21.65 13.22
CA ASN A 326 8.96 -20.61 14.23
C ASN A 326 9.09 -19.19 13.62
N THR A 327 8.55 -18.94 12.45
CA THR A 327 8.58 -17.59 11.85
C THR A 327 7.55 -16.72 12.54
N ASN A 328 8.00 -15.61 13.09
CA ASN A 328 7.12 -14.63 13.71
C ASN A 328 6.77 -13.56 12.66
N LEU A 329 5.53 -13.56 12.23
CA LEU A 329 5.01 -12.57 11.29
C LEU A 329 4.28 -11.47 12.07
N ALA A 330 4.76 -10.24 11.91
CA ALA A 330 3.99 -9.08 12.33
C ALA A 330 2.94 -8.76 11.28
N GLY A 331 1.73 -8.47 11.72
CA GLY A 331 0.61 -8.12 10.85
C GLY A 331 0.82 -6.81 10.08
N PRO A 332 -0.11 -6.47 9.18
CA PRO A 332 -0.09 -5.20 8.46
C PRO A 332 -0.27 -4.02 9.42
N ASP A 333 0.53 -2.98 9.23
CA ASP A 333 0.46 -1.72 9.98
C ASP A 333 0.15 -0.53 9.08
N PHE A 334 0.70 -0.52 7.87
CA PHE A 334 0.70 0.65 7.01
C PHE A 334 -0.32 0.55 5.89
N PRO A 335 -1.04 1.64 5.57
CA PRO A 335 -1.96 1.67 4.45
C PRO A 335 -1.21 1.62 3.12
N ILE A 336 -1.79 0.91 2.16
CA ILE A 336 -1.37 0.79 0.77
C ILE A 336 -2.38 1.52 -0.07
N PHE A 337 -1.95 2.55 -0.79
CA PHE A 337 -2.76 3.34 -1.71
C PHE A 337 -2.52 2.90 -3.15
N PHE A 338 -3.56 2.95 -3.96
CA PHE A 338 -3.49 2.63 -5.39
C PHE A 338 -3.04 3.82 -6.25
N ASN A 339 -3.15 5.03 -5.71
CA ASN A 339 -2.59 6.27 -6.25
C ASN A 339 -1.84 7.02 -5.14
N ARG A 340 -1.05 8.03 -5.51
CA ARG A 340 -0.40 8.87 -4.52
C ARG A 340 -1.44 9.44 -3.55
N PRO A 341 -1.30 9.24 -2.24
CA PRO A 341 -2.32 9.60 -1.26
C PRO A 341 -2.63 11.10 -1.27
N ALA A 342 -3.91 11.44 -1.18
CA ALA A 342 -4.34 12.81 -1.03
C ALA A 342 -4.06 13.32 0.39
N THR A 343 -3.72 14.60 0.50
CA THR A 343 -3.47 15.26 1.80
C THR A 343 -4.64 15.08 2.77
N ALA A 344 -5.88 15.21 2.30
CA ALA A 344 -7.06 15.04 3.13
C ALA A 344 -7.20 13.60 3.68
N THR A 345 -6.82 12.59 2.88
CA THR A 345 -6.84 11.19 3.32
C THR A 345 -5.79 10.94 4.39
N LEU A 346 -4.56 11.47 4.23
CA LEU A 346 -3.51 11.36 5.24
C LEU A 346 -3.92 12.04 6.56
N GLN A 347 -4.54 13.21 6.49
CA GLN A 347 -5.07 13.91 7.67
C GLN A 347 -6.18 13.10 8.38
N ALA A 348 -7.07 12.47 7.61
CA ALA A 348 -8.11 11.61 8.17
C ALA A 348 -7.56 10.33 8.82
N LEU A 349 -6.34 9.93 8.49
CA LEU A 349 -5.62 8.81 9.07
C LEU A 349 -4.67 9.23 10.21
N ASP A 350 -4.66 10.50 10.61
CA ASP A 350 -3.72 11.07 11.57
C ASP A 350 -2.23 10.85 11.20
N ILE A 351 -1.95 10.78 9.89
CA ILE A 351 -0.59 10.61 9.37
C ILE A 351 0.02 11.99 9.12
N PRO A 352 1.23 12.29 9.65
CA PRO A 352 1.93 13.54 9.41
C PRO A 352 2.15 13.81 7.92
N LEU A 353 1.91 15.05 7.47
CA LEU A 353 2.11 15.44 6.06
C LEU A 353 3.59 15.68 5.74
N GLU A 354 4.37 15.99 6.74
CA GLU A 354 5.83 16.11 6.66
C GLU A 354 6.43 15.01 7.52
N PRO A 355 7.32 14.15 6.97
CA PRO A 355 7.92 13.07 7.71
C PRO A 355 8.70 13.57 8.94
N GLU A 356 8.50 12.92 10.06
CA GLU A 356 9.25 13.18 11.28
C GLU A 356 10.56 12.38 11.28
N PRO A 357 11.73 13.02 11.13
CA PRO A 357 12.99 12.31 11.15
C PRO A 357 13.23 11.71 12.54
N PRO A 358 13.68 10.45 12.63
CA PRO A 358 14.00 9.81 13.88
C PRO A 358 15.09 10.59 14.65
N GLN A 359 14.84 10.84 15.92
CA GLN A 359 15.76 11.51 16.83
C GLN A 359 15.94 10.68 18.10
N VAL A 360 17.18 10.57 18.56
CA VAL A 360 17.51 9.93 19.82
C VAL A 360 18.05 10.98 20.80
N SER A 361 17.50 10.97 22.00
CA SER A 361 17.91 11.86 23.08
C SER A 361 18.10 11.07 24.39
N ASN A 362 18.68 11.72 25.39
CA ASN A 362 18.89 11.16 26.73
C ASN A 362 19.60 9.78 26.71
N PHE A 363 20.54 9.61 25.78
CA PHE A 363 21.30 8.37 25.66
C PHE A 363 22.21 8.16 26.86
N GLN A 364 22.06 7.04 27.55
CA GLN A 364 22.81 6.69 28.75
C GLN A 364 23.16 5.21 28.74
N PHE A 365 24.32 4.87 29.29
CA PHE A 365 24.67 3.51 29.61
C PHE A 365 24.59 3.32 31.13
N ILE A 366 23.91 2.27 31.57
CA ILE A 366 23.73 1.88 32.98
C ILE A 366 24.42 0.53 33.16
N GLY A 367 25.49 0.52 33.93
CA GLY A 367 26.22 -0.71 34.28
C GLY A 367 25.42 -1.65 35.18
N THR A 368 25.89 -2.88 35.29
CA THR A 368 25.24 -3.94 36.06
C THR A 368 25.41 -3.80 37.57
N ASP A 369 26.35 -2.99 38.02
CA ASP A 369 26.77 -2.86 39.42
C ASP A 369 26.80 -1.35 39.79
N ASP A 370 25.67 -0.78 40.26
CA ASP A 370 25.53 0.63 40.65
C ASP A 370 26.08 1.63 39.59
N ASN A 371 25.73 1.48 38.34
CA ASN A 371 26.21 2.23 37.18
C ASN A 371 27.70 2.00 36.80
N VAL A 372 28.31 0.99 37.39
CA VAL A 372 29.68 0.52 37.02
C VAL A 372 29.53 -0.81 36.28
N THR A 373 30.28 -0.98 35.20
CA THR A 373 30.37 -2.27 34.52
C THR A 373 31.77 -2.83 34.65
N ARG A 374 31.87 -4.16 34.60
CA ARG A 374 33.11 -4.90 34.50
C ARG A 374 33.26 -5.47 33.09
N VAL A 375 34.48 -5.77 32.71
CA VAL A 375 34.76 -6.44 31.44
C VAL A 375 33.92 -7.73 31.33
N GLY A 376 33.11 -7.81 30.27
CA GLY A 376 32.23 -8.95 30.01
C GLY A 376 30.96 -9.03 30.86
N ALA A 377 30.63 -7.99 31.64
CA ALA A 377 29.40 -7.97 32.46
C ALA A 377 28.26 -7.22 31.81
N GLY A 378 28.56 -6.40 30.81
CA GLY A 378 27.55 -5.63 30.08
C GLY A 378 26.81 -4.57 30.90
N GLY A 379 25.56 -4.32 30.51
CA GLY A 379 24.69 -3.33 31.11
C GLY A 379 23.45 -3.05 30.27
N THR A 380 22.87 -1.88 30.47
CA THR A 380 21.67 -1.44 29.72
C THR A 380 21.88 -0.08 29.12
N PHE A 381 21.63 0.07 27.84
CA PHE A 381 21.48 1.36 27.20
C PHE A 381 20.05 1.85 27.36
N ARG A 382 19.92 3.10 27.77
CA ARG A 382 18.62 3.78 27.91
C ARG A 382 18.65 5.04 27.06
N PHE A 383 17.60 5.25 26.27
CA PHE A 383 17.46 6.45 25.43
C PHE A 383 15.99 6.73 25.14
N THR A 384 15.70 7.93 24.65
CA THR A 384 14.36 8.34 24.23
C THR A 384 14.34 8.49 22.72
N SER A 385 13.36 7.85 22.06
CA SER A 385 13.04 8.04 20.65
C SER A 385 11.79 8.92 20.51
N ASN A 386 11.75 9.77 19.49
CA ASN A 386 10.55 10.57 19.17
C ASN A 386 9.57 9.85 18.28
N VAL A 387 9.94 8.71 17.69
CA VAL A 387 9.11 7.89 16.79
C VAL A 387 9.35 6.41 17.03
N ASP A 388 8.38 5.60 16.62
CA ASP A 388 8.56 4.16 16.49
C ASP A 388 9.53 3.83 15.35
N GLY A 389 10.30 2.75 15.48
CA GLY A 389 11.21 2.37 14.42
C GLY A 389 12.16 1.24 14.77
N THR A 390 13.27 1.17 14.03
CA THR A 390 14.34 0.23 14.31
C THR A 390 15.61 0.95 14.70
N TYR A 391 16.39 0.34 15.60
CA TYR A 391 17.69 0.87 15.99
C TYR A 391 18.83 -0.08 15.61
N GLN A 392 19.98 0.52 15.37
CA GLN A 392 21.27 -0.17 15.33
C GLN A 392 22.23 0.56 16.25
N LEU A 393 22.65 -0.09 17.31
CA LEU A 393 23.62 0.46 18.27
C LEU A 393 24.93 -0.30 18.10
N VAL A 394 25.99 0.42 17.77
CA VAL A 394 27.34 -0.15 17.60
C VAL A 394 28.19 0.25 18.78
N ILE A 395 28.72 -0.75 19.50
CA ILE A 395 29.64 -0.55 20.60
C ILE A 395 31.03 -0.87 20.07
N SER A 396 31.84 0.16 19.92
CA SER A 396 33.18 0.03 19.37
C SER A 396 34.16 -0.48 20.41
N ARG A 397 35.01 -1.44 20.03
CA ARG A 397 36.09 -1.97 20.89
C ARG A 397 37.16 -0.92 21.22
N ASP A 398 37.44 -0.03 20.30
CA ASP A 398 38.54 0.95 20.38
C ASP A 398 38.06 2.42 20.47
N GLY A 399 36.76 2.63 20.49
CA GLY A 399 36.14 3.97 20.53
C GLY A 399 36.30 4.78 19.24
N THR A 400 36.84 4.20 18.19
CA THR A 400 37.09 4.90 16.89
C THR A 400 36.51 4.19 15.69
N ASN A 401 36.49 2.88 15.68
CA ASN A 401 35.92 2.07 14.61
C ASN A 401 34.50 1.63 14.99
N PHE A 402 33.48 2.27 14.38
CA PHE A 402 32.06 1.92 14.55
C PHE A 402 31.52 1.15 13.36
N ASP A 403 32.35 0.40 12.62
CA ASP A 403 31.90 -0.46 11.52
C ASP A 403 31.02 -1.60 12.07
N PRO A 404 29.73 -1.67 11.68
CA PRO A 404 28.82 -2.72 12.14
C PRO A 404 29.13 -4.10 11.55
N THR A 405 30.06 -4.20 10.60
CA THR A 405 30.52 -5.47 10.03
C THR A 405 31.78 -6.01 10.70
N ASN A 406 32.42 -5.22 11.57
CA ASN A 406 33.58 -5.64 12.32
C ASN A 406 33.19 -6.54 13.50
N PRO A 407 33.52 -7.85 13.51
CA PRO A 407 33.10 -8.77 14.56
C PRO A 407 33.72 -8.49 15.92
N ARG A 408 34.69 -7.58 16.00
CA ARG A 408 35.28 -7.13 17.27
C ARG A 408 34.46 -6.06 17.97
N ASN A 409 33.47 -5.49 17.29
CA ASN A 409 32.47 -4.59 17.86
C ASN A 409 31.28 -5.41 18.35
N ALA A 410 30.42 -4.83 19.17
CA ALA A 410 29.11 -5.38 19.44
C ALA A 410 28.05 -4.58 18.65
N VAL A 411 27.13 -5.27 18.00
CA VAL A 411 26.05 -4.64 17.23
C VAL A 411 24.70 -5.11 17.74
N LEU A 412 24.02 -4.23 18.45
CA LEU A 412 22.68 -4.48 18.95
C LEU A 412 21.66 -3.90 17.97
N ARG A 413 20.66 -4.71 17.61
CA ARG A 413 19.57 -4.33 16.70
C ARG A 413 18.24 -4.72 17.31
N GLY A 414 17.23 -3.92 17.06
CA GLY A 414 15.88 -4.20 17.53
C GLY A 414 14.93 -3.09 17.15
N PHE A 415 13.79 -3.11 17.82
CA PHE A 415 12.72 -2.10 17.65
C PHE A 415 12.74 -1.13 18.81
N VAL A 416 12.35 0.10 18.51
CA VAL A 416 12.07 1.15 19.48
C VAL A 416 10.62 1.59 19.32
N THR A 417 10.05 2.01 20.43
CA THR A 417 8.79 2.74 20.45
C THR A 417 9.06 4.20 20.79
N GLU A 418 8.14 5.08 20.40
CA GLU A 418 8.15 6.45 20.88
C GLU A 418 8.24 6.47 22.41
N GLY A 419 9.10 7.34 22.94
CA GLY A 419 9.38 7.44 24.37
C GLY A 419 10.66 6.75 24.80
N VAL A 420 10.69 6.27 26.05
CA VAL A 420 11.89 5.70 26.68
C VAL A 420 12.07 4.24 26.32
N ASN A 421 13.24 3.94 25.76
CA ASN A 421 13.65 2.59 25.37
C ASN A 421 14.84 2.13 26.21
N THR A 422 14.94 0.80 26.40
CA THR A 422 16.04 0.13 27.10
C THR A 422 16.53 -1.06 26.29
N VAL A 423 17.87 -1.17 26.14
CA VAL A 423 18.52 -2.24 25.38
C VAL A 423 19.58 -2.88 26.24
N ALA A 424 19.42 -4.16 26.55
CA ALA A 424 20.39 -4.92 27.31
C ALA A 424 21.59 -5.30 26.41
N TRP A 425 22.78 -5.31 27.00
CA TRP A 425 24.02 -5.77 26.39
C TRP A 425 24.78 -6.65 27.36
N ASP A 426 25.30 -7.75 26.89
CA ASP A 426 26.01 -8.79 27.70
C ASP A 426 27.48 -8.49 27.97
N GLY A 427 28.03 -7.42 27.42
CA GLY A 427 29.44 -7.05 27.57
C GLY A 427 30.38 -7.69 26.56
N LEU A 428 29.81 -8.45 25.59
CA LEU A 428 30.62 -9.16 24.59
C LEU A 428 30.55 -8.44 23.22
N ALA A 429 31.57 -8.64 22.43
CA ALA A 429 31.60 -8.33 21.00
C ALA A 429 30.89 -9.44 20.21
N ASP A 430 30.56 -9.18 18.93
CA ASP A 430 29.88 -10.15 18.06
C ASP A 430 30.69 -11.45 17.85
N ASN A 431 32.03 -11.43 18.04
CA ASN A 431 32.87 -12.61 18.02
C ASN A 431 32.93 -13.37 19.36
N GLY A 432 32.20 -12.92 20.39
CA GLY A 432 32.14 -13.50 21.72
C GLY A 432 33.27 -13.05 22.67
N ASP A 433 34.21 -12.20 22.25
CA ASP A 433 35.25 -11.65 23.13
C ASP A 433 34.67 -10.59 24.07
N PRO A 434 35.08 -10.53 25.34
CA PRO A 434 34.72 -9.41 26.21
C PRO A 434 35.22 -8.07 25.64
N LEU A 435 34.37 -7.07 25.61
CA LEU A 435 34.79 -5.73 25.27
C LEU A 435 35.58 -5.11 26.45
N PRO A 436 36.70 -4.39 26.20
CA PRO A 436 37.42 -3.70 27.24
C PRO A 436 36.54 -2.60 27.85
N ILE A 437 36.87 -2.21 29.08
CA ILE A 437 36.28 -1.01 29.68
C ILE A 437 36.73 0.16 28.82
N GLY A 438 35.79 0.77 28.12
CA GLY A 438 36.06 1.89 27.23
C GLY A 438 36.08 3.24 27.96
N GLN A 439 36.54 4.23 27.23
CA GLN A 439 36.47 5.65 27.62
C GLN A 439 35.11 6.21 27.27
#